data_c2fac23147a0e835b410355c386db60b
#
_entry.id   c2fac23147a0e835b410355c386db60b
#
_cell.length_a   1.000
_cell.length_b   1.000
_cell.length_c   1.000
_cell.angle_alpha   90.00
_cell.angle_beta   90.00
_cell.angle_gamma   90.00
#
_symmetry.space_group_name_H-M   'P 1'
#
loop_
_entity.id
_entity.type
_entity.pdbx_description
1 polymer ?
#
loop_
_entity_poly.entity_id
_entity_poly.type
_entity_poly.pdbx_seq_one_letter_code
_entity_poly.pdbx_strand_id
1 'polypeptide(L)'
;GDTYAYDAEGLKTQKAREDAAKERIFSILPEDQKQELISLFDEFEAFETAESKFAHAMDNLQPLMLNNSNGGNDWKEHGVYAEQVYGRQRKTRLGSEKIFEVVDQIIQENVKKGTIKE
;
A
#
# COMPACT_ATOMS: atom_id res chain seq x y z
N GLY A 1 -8.78 -8.27 8.97
CA GLY A 1 -8.85 -8.37 7.54
C GLY A 1 -8.34 -7.10 6.88
N ASP A 2 -8.02 -7.20 5.62
CA ASP A 2 -7.51 -6.09 4.84
C ASP A 2 -8.52 -4.94 4.74
N THR A 3 -8.04 -3.71 4.56
CA THR A 3 -8.87 -2.52 4.45
C THR A 3 -8.72 -1.96 3.05
N TYR A 4 -9.84 -1.73 2.37
CA TYR A 4 -9.81 -1.07 1.08
C TYR A 4 -9.19 0.33 1.19
N ALA A 5 -8.20 0.62 0.35
CA ALA A 5 -7.34 1.79 0.48
C ALA A 5 -8.08 3.15 0.45
N TYR A 6 -9.29 3.17 -0.09
CA TYR A 6 -10.12 4.38 -0.23
C TYR A 6 -11.34 4.37 0.71
N ASP A 7 -11.43 3.39 1.63
CA ASP A 7 -12.46 3.33 2.66
C ASP A 7 -12.03 4.13 3.90
N ALA A 8 -12.45 5.38 3.98
CA ALA A 8 -12.08 6.30 5.07
C ALA A 8 -12.54 5.84 6.47
N GLU A 9 -13.67 5.14 6.56
CA GLU A 9 -14.17 4.62 7.84
C GLU A 9 -13.41 3.38 8.28
N GLY A 10 -13.13 2.45 7.36
CA GLY A 10 -12.33 1.26 7.61
C GLY A 10 -10.91 1.59 8.07
N LEU A 11 -10.30 2.64 7.54
CA LEU A 11 -8.96 3.09 7.90
C LEU A 11 -8.85 3.55 9.36
N LYS A 12 -9.92 4.06 9.99
CA LYS A 12 -9.89 4.52 11.39
C LYS A 12 -9.58 3.40 12.40
N THR A 13 -9.96 2.18 12.10
CA THR A 13 -9.74 1.00 12.97
C THR A 13 -8.61 0.10 12.47
N GLN A 14 -8.00 0.43 11.35
CA GLN A 14 -7.01 -0.43 10.68
C GLN A 14 -5.85 -0.78 11.60
N LYS A 15 -5.23 0.21 12.23
CA LYS A 15 -4.05 -0.03 13.09
C LYS A 15 -4.36 -0.98 14.24
N ALA A 16 -5.47 -0.80 14.94
CA ALA A 16 -5.85 -1.68 16.05
C ALA A 16 -6.09 -3.13 15.59
N ARG A 17 -6.69 -3.31 14.40
CA ARG A 17 -6.90 -4.64 13.81
C ARG A 17 -5.60 -5.29 13.37
N GLU A 18 -4.68 -4.52 12.80
CA GLU A 18 -3.35 -4.98 12.40
C GLU A 18 -2.49 -5.37 13.60
N ASP A 19 -2.49 -4.57 14.68
CA ASP A 19 -1.77 -4.89 15.92
C ASP A 19 -2.31 -6.19 16.56
N ALA A 20 -3.62 -6.36 16.61
CA ALA A 20 -4.23 -7.60 17.10
C ALA A 20 -3.91 -8.81 16.22
N ALA A 21 -3.92 -8.64 14.90
CA ALA A 21 -3.57 -9.70 13.95
C ALA A 21 -2.08 -10.07 14.04
N LYS A 22 -1.19 -9.10 14.16
CA LYS A 22 0.25 -9.29 14.37
C LYS A 22 0.51 -10.18 15.59
N GLU A 23 -0.04 -9.80 16.74
CA GLU A 23 0.14 -10.58 17.97
C GLU A 23 -0.41 -12.00 17.82
N ARG A 24 -1.60 -12.17 17.28
CA ARG A 24 -2.22 -13.49 17.08
C ARG A 24 -1.42 -14.38 16.14
N ILE A 25 -0.99 -13.85 14.99
CA ILE A 25 -0.32 -14.64 13.95
C ILE A 25 1.10 -15.01 14.40
N PHE A 26 1.86 -14.07 14.92
CA PHE A 26 3.24 -14.34 15.30
C PHE A 26 3.35 -15.16 16.58
N SER A 27 2.31 -15.18 17.43
CA SER A 27 2.25 -16.08 18.61
C SER A 27 2.12 -17.57 18.25
N ILE A 28 1.87 -17.91 16.97
CA ILE A 28 1.88 -19.30 16.50
C ILE A 28 3.31 -19.82 16.30
N LEU A 29 4.27 -18.92 16.16
CA LEU A 29 5.68 -19.24 15.90
C LEU A 29 6.46 -19.50 17.19
N PRO A 30 7.59 -20.26 17.12
CA PRO A 30 8.57 -20.30 18.20
C PRO A 30 9.01 -18.89 18.61
N GLU A 31 9.36 -18.70 19.89
CA GLU A 31 9.59 -17.37 20.47
C GLU A 31 10.68 -16.56 19.75
N ASP A 32 11.78 -17.19 19.34
CA ASP A 32 12.87 -16.57 18.59
C ASP A 32 12.39 -16.01 17.24
N GLN A 33 11.63 -16.81 16.49
CA GLN A 33 11.03 -16.38 15.21
C GLN A 33 9.94 -15.33 15.41
N LYS A 34 9.14 -15.45 16.47
CA LYS A 34 8.14 -14.43 16.82
C LYS A 34 8.78 -13.07 17.01
N GLN A 35 9.86 -13.02 17.82
CA GLN A 35 10.55 -11.76 18.10
C GLN A 35 11.19 -11.15 16.86
N GLU A 36 11.80 -11.97 15.99
CA GLU A 36 12.37 -11.51 14.74
C GLU A 36 11.31 -10.88 13.81
N LEU A 37 10.19 -11.57 13.60
CA LEU A 37 9.12 -11.08 12.70
C LEU A 37 8.41 -9.86 13.28
N ILE A 38 8.20 -9.77 14.59
CA ILE A 38 7.66 -8.56 15.22
C ILE A 38 8.62 -7.38 14.99
N SER A 39 9.93 -7.56 15.17
CA SER A 39 10.92 -6.52 14.94
C SER A 39 10.93 -6.02 13.49
N LEU A 40 10.88 -6.93 12.52
CA LEU A 40 10.81 -6.58 11.09
C LEU A 40 9.49 -5.88 10.73
N PHE A 41 8.38 -6.31 11.32
CA PHE A 41 7.09 -5.66 11.11
C PHE A 41 7.07 -4.24 11.69
N ASP A 42 7.61 -4.06 12.89
CA ASP A 42 7.72 -2.75 13.53
C ASP A 42 8.65 -1.82 12.73
N GLU A 43 9.76 -2.33 12.19
CA GLU A 43 10.64 -1.58 11.27
C GLU A 43 9.90 -1.14 10.01
N PHE A 44 9.13 -2.06 9.40
CA PHE A 44 8.31 -1.74 8.23
C PHE A 44 7.33 -0.61 8.55
N GLU A 45 6.58 -0.70 9.65
CA GLU A 45 5.60 0.32 10.05
C GLU A 45 6.25 1.67 10.38
N ALA A 46 7.43 1.67 11.02
CA ALA A 46 8.13 2.89 11.42
C ALA A 46 8.54 3.77 10.23
N PHE A 47 8.76 3.17 9.06
CA PHE A 47 9.11 3.91 7.83
C PHE A 47 10.36 4.80 7.97
N GLU A 48 11.35 4.34 8.73
CA GLU A 48 12.57 5.13 9.01
C GLU A 48 13.76 4.64 8.19
N THR A 49 13.98 3.32 8.08
CA THR A 49 15.10 2.72 7.36
C THR A 49 14.89 2.78 5.83
N ALA A 50 15.99 2.69 5.07
CA ALA A 50 15.92 2.63 3.60
C ALA A 50 15.16 1.37 3.13
N GLU A 51 15.38 0.26 3.82
CA GLU A 51 14.72 -1.02 3.59
C GLU A 51 13.21 -0.91 3.78
N SER A 52 12.76 -0.31 4.89
CA SER A 52 11.33 -0.14 5.14
C SER A 52 10.67 0.79 4.12
N LYS A 53 11.34 1.87 3.70
CA LYS A 53 10.87 2.78 2.66
C LYS A 53 10.74 2.08 1.31
N PHE A 54 11.71 1.25 0.95
CA PHE A 54 11.66 0.46 -0.27
C PHE A 54 10.55 -0.60 -0.22
N ALA A 55 10.40 -1.29 0.91
CA ALA A 55 9.33 -2.27 1.11
C ALA A 55 7.94 -1.62 0.97
N HIS A 56 7.72 -0.43 1.53
CA HIS A 56 6.49 0.34 1.31
C HIS A 56 6.28 0.73 -0.16
N ALA A 57 7.35 1.06 -0.89
CA ALA A 57 7.23 1.34 -2.32
C ALA A 57 6.73 0.11 -3.09
N MET A 58 7.21 -1.08 -2.76
CA MET A 58 6.77 -2.35 -3.36
C MET A 58 5.33 -2.69 -2.97
N ASP A 59 4.98 -2.53 -1.71
CA ASP A 59 3.63 -2.76 -1.18
C ASP A 59 2.57 -1.88 -1.86
N ASN A 60 2.92 -0.63 -2.14
CA ASN A 60 2.03 0.29 -2.85
C ASN A 60 2.01 0.06 -4.38
N LEU A 61 3.12 -0.32 -4.97
CA LEU A 61 3.24 -0.56 -6.42
C LEU A 61 2.42 -1.77 -6.87
N GLN A 62 2.48 -2.85 -6.13
CA GLN A 62 1.89 -4.14 -6.52
C GLN A 62 0.38 -4.04 -6.78
N PRO A 63 -0.48 -3.50 -5.88
CA PRO A 63 -1.90 -3.34 -6.16
C PRO A 63 -2.18 -2.33 -7.28
N LEU A 64 -1.36 -1.29 -7.45
CA LEU A 64 -1.48 -0.36 -8.57
C LEU A 64 -1.27 -1.08 -9.91
N MET A 65 -0.24 -1.93 -10.00
CA MET A 65 0.03 -2.72 -11.19
C MET A 65 -1.08 -3.73 -11.49
N LEU A 66 -1.64 -4.37 -10.46
CA LEU A 66 -2.78 -5.28 -10.63
C LEU A 66 -4.01 -4.55 -11.19
N ASN A 67 -4.35 -3.39 -10.63
CA ASN A 67 -5.45 -2.58 -11.13
C ASN A 67 -5.22 -2.12 -12.57
N ASN A 68 -4.00 -1.72 -12.91
CA ASN A 68 -3.65 -1.36 -14.28
C ASN A 68 -3.77 -2.55 -15.24
N SER A 69 -3.32 -3.75 -14.81
CA SER A 69 -3.34 -4.96 -15.63
C SER A 69 -4.75 -5.47 -15.95
N ASN A 70 -5.73 -5.20 -15.07
CA ASN A 70 -7.14 -5.55 -15.29
C ASN A 70 -7.93 -4.43 -16.03
N GLY A 71 -7.23 -3.46 -16.61
CA GLY A 71 -7.82 -2.35 -17.36
C GLY A 71 -8.35 -1.21 -16.51
N GLY A 72 -7.97 -1.12 -15.23
CA GLY A 72 -8.42 -0.07 -14.31
C GLY A 72 -9.87 -0.21 -13.86
N ASN A 73 -10.44 -1.40 -13.97
CA ASN A 73 -11.86 -1.63 -13.68
C ASN A 73 -12.23 -1.29 -12.24
N ASP A 74 -11.36 -1.59 -11.28
CA ASP A 74 -11.59 -1.27 -9.86
C ASP A 74 -11.71 0.26 -9.65
N TRP A 75 -10.79 1.03 -10.24
CA TRP A 75 -10.83 2.49 -10.15
C TRP A 75 -12.10 3.08 -10.79
N LYS A 76 -12.51 2.53 -11.93
CA LYS A 76 -13.70 2.96 -12.64
C LYS A 76 -14.96 2.64 -11.87
N GLU A 77 -15.08 1.43 -11.34
CA GLU A 77 -16.25 0.97 -10.56
C GLU A 77 -16.46 1.80 -9.30
N HIS A 78 -15.37 2.13 -8.60
CA HIS A 78 -15.41 2.93 -7.38
C HIS A 78 -15.30 4.44 -7.62
N GLY A 79 -15.16 4.87 -8.87
CA GLY A 79 -15.12 6.30 -9.23
C GLY A 79 -13.93 7.03 -8.62
N VAL A 80 -12.77 6.39 -8.56
CA VAL A 80 -11.56 6.89 -7.88
C VAL A 80 -10.95 8.07 -8.62
N TYR A 81 -10.51 9.09 -7.86
CA TYR A 81 -9.84 10.28 -8.38
C TYR A 81 -8.32 10.13 -8.35
N ALA A 82 -7.64 10.83 -9.27
CA ALA A 82 -6.17 10.84 -9.37
C ALA A 82 -5.51 11.25 -8.05
N GLU A 83 -6.05 12.27 -7.37
CA GLU A 83 -5.57 12.72 -6.06
C GLU A 83 -5.55 11.59 -5.01
N GLN A 84 -6.56 10.72 -5.01
CA GLN A 84 -6.63 9.59 -4.09
C GLN A 84 -5.53 8.57 -4.38
N VAL A 85 -5.30 8.27 -5.67
CA VAL A 85 -4.25 7.33 -6.09
C VAL A 85 -2.87 7.90 -5.76
N TYR A 86 -2.60 9.17 -6.08
CA TYR A 86 -1.37 9.85 -5.69
C TYR A 86 -1.18 9.92 -4.18
N GLY A 87 -2.26 10.14 -3.43
CA GLY A 87 -2.25 10.11 -1.97
C GLY A 87 -1.76 8.77 -1.42
N ARG A 88 -2.24 7.66 -1.99
CA ARG A 88 -1.79 6.29 -1.64
C ARG A 88 -0.31 6.07 -1.98
N GLN A 89 0.16 6.66 -3.07
CA GLN A 89 1.53 6.51 -3.56
C GLN A 89 2.53 7.50 -2.96
N ARG A 90 2.10 8.33 -2.01
CA ARG A 90 2.96 9.40 -1.43
C ARG A 90 4.29 8.88 -0.88
N LYS A 91 4.28 7.73 -0.21
CA LYS A 91 5.47 7.10 0.36
C LYS A 91 6.37 6.43 -0.69
N THR A 92 5.84 6.07 -1.86
CA THR A 92 6.57 5.34 -2.91
C THR A 92 7.78 6.12 -3.40
N ARG A 93 7.65 7.44 -3.60
CA ARG A 93 8.77 8.30 -4.01
C ARG A 93 9.92 8.28 -3.01
N LEU A 94 9.64 8.22 -1.71
CA LEU A 94 10.65 8.17 -0.65
C LEU A 94 11.40 6.83 -0.60
N GLY A 95 10.80 5.76 -1.11
CA GLY A 95 11.44 4.46 -1.25
C GLY A 95 12.24 4.31 -2.54
N SER A 96 11.72 4.88 -3.65
CA SER A 96 12.41 4.87 -4.94
C SER A 96 11.79 5.87 -5.91
N GLU A 97 12.59 6.84 -6.35
CA GLU A 97 12.19 7.81 -7.37
C GLU A 97 11.87 7.12 -8.71
N LYS A 98 12.69 6.13 -9.11
CA LYS A 98 12.46 5.37 -10.34
C LYS A 98 11.15 4.60 -10.35
N ILE A 99 10.77 4.02 -9.21
CA ILE A 99 9.48 3.33 -9.07
C ILE A 99 8.35 4.35 -9.16
N PHE A 100 8.52 5.51 -8.55
CA PHE A 100 7.50 6.56 -8.61
C PHE A 100 7.30 7.11 -10.03
N GLU A 101 8.32 7.19 -10.86
CA GLU A 101 8.19 7.53 -12.29
C GLU A 101 7.26 6.56 -13.03
N VAL A 102 7.38 5.25 -12.76
CA VAL A 102 6.50 4.22 -13.31
C VAL A 102 5.07 4.38 -12.78
N VAL A 103 4.91 4.65 -11.49
CA VAL A 103 3.61 4.92 -10.85
C VAL A 103 2.93 6.11 -11.51
N ASP A 104 3.64 7.22 -11.68
CA ASP A 104 3.13 8.43 -12.31
C ASP A 104 2.65 8.16 -13.74
N GLN A 105 3.46 7.45 -14.53
CA GLN A 105 3.08 7.06 -15.89
C GLN A 105 1.77 6.26 -15.91
N ILE A 106 1.64 5.24 -15.03
CA ILE A 106 0.43 4.41 -14.94
C ILE A 106 -0.79 5.29 -14.60
N ILE A 107 -0.67 6.18 -13.62
CA ILE A 107 -1.76 7.06 -13.21
C ILE A 107 -2.18 7.97 -14.37
N GLN A 108 -1.23 8.66 -15.01
CA GLN A 108 -1.49 9.56 -16.12
C GLN A 108 -2.15 8.85 -17.32
N GLU A 109 -1.71 7.64 -17.64
CA GLU A 109 -2.33 6.84 -18.70
C GLU A 109 -3.78 6.48 -18.38
N ASN A 110 -4.08 6.14 -17.13
CA ASN A 110 -5.43 5.78 -16.70
C ASN A 110 -6.36 6.99 -16.56
N VAL A 111 -5.83 8.17 -16.23
CA VAL A 111 -6.57 9.45 -16.31
C VAL A 111 -6.95 9.73 -17.76
N LYS A 112 -6.00 9.64 -18.70
CA LYS A 112 -6.27 9.82 -20.14
C LYS A 112 -7.30 8.85 -20.70
N LYS A 113 -7.33 7.62 -20.20
CA LYS A 113 -8.33 6.58 -20.58
C LYS A 113 -9.69 6.82 -19.91
N GLY A 114 -9.78 7.68 -18.90
CA GLY A 114 -10.99 7.93 -18.12
C GLY A 114 -11.33 6.81 -17.11
N THR A 115 -10.38 5.94 -16.79
CA THR A 115 -10.54 4.90 -15.75
C THR A 115 -10.27 5.47 -14.35
N ILE A 116 -9.44 6.48 -14.26
CA ILE A 116 -9.24 7.33 -13.09
C ILE A 116 -9.80 8.73 -13.41
N LYS A 117 -10.56 9.30 -12.48
CA LYS A 117 -11.10 10.67 -12.62
C LYS A 117 -10.00 11.71 -12.35
N GLU A 118 -10.09 12.87 -13.03
CA GLU A 118 -9.24 14.04 -12.73
C GLU A 118 -9.52 14.64 -11.36
#